data_8b301fdffe00cb9ae05973d74b99862d
#
_entry.id   8b301fdffe00cb9ae05973d74b99862d
#
_cell.length_a   1.000
_cell.length_b   1.000
_cell.length_c   1.000
_cell.angle_alpha   90.00
_cell.angle_beta   90.00
_cell.angle_gamma   90.00
#
_symmetry.space_group_name_H-M   'P 1'
#
loop_
_entity.id
_entity.type
_entity.pdbx_description
1 polymer ?
#
loop_
_entity_poly.entity_id
_entity_poly.type
_entity_poly.pdbx_seq_one_letter_code
_entity_poly.pdbx_strand_id
1 'polypeptide(L)'
;DGLIFSIGWLVGWPVITFLMAERLRNLGKFTFADVASYRFAQTPVRIFAASASLVIVAFYMIAQMVGAGQLIKVLFGMEYLYAEILVGSVMMMYVLFGGMTATTWVQIIKACMLLAGATFMAVSVLLQFGFSPEALFAKAVEVHTKHDALMSPGALIKDPVSAISVGMALMFGTAGLPHILMRFFTVPNAKEA
;
A
#
# COMPACT_ATOMS: atom_id res chain seq x y z
N ASP A 1 -4.50 -4.01 17.85
CA ASP A 1 -3.57 -4.32 16.73
C ASP A 1 -3.78 -3.40 15.52
N GLY A 2 -5.02 -2.95 15.23
CA GLY A 2 -5.32 -2.08 14.10
C GLY A 2 -4.48 -0.80 14.05
N LEU A 3 -4.22 -0.17 15.19
CA LEU A 3 -3.36 1.02 15.28
C LEU A 3 -1.92 0.73 14.86
N ILE A 4 -1.36 -0.44 15.20
CA ILE A 4 0.00 -0.82 14.81
C ILE A 4 0.12 -0.89 13.31
N PHE A 5 -0.85 -1.53 12.64
CA PHE A 5 -0.90 -1.61 11.18
C PHE A 5 -1.10 -0.23 10.55
N SER A 6 -2.05 0.56 11.05
CA SER A 6 -2.34 1.90 10.51
C SER A 6 -1.15 2.84 10.62
N ILE A 7 -0.49 2.90 11.79
CA ILE A 7 0.67 3.77 12.02
C ILE A 7 1.86 3.29 11.20
N GLY A 8 2.12 1.98 11.14
CA GLY A 8 3.20 1.42 10.34
C GLY A 8 3.09 1.82 8.87
N TRP A 9 1.92 1.69 8.27
CA TRP A 9 1.66 2.12 6.90
C TRP A 9 1.76 3.64 6.73
N LEU A 10 1.19 4.41 7.65
CA LEU A 10 1.15 5.87 7.56
C LEU A 10 2.56 6.48 7.62
N VAL A 11 3.42 6.03 8.54
CA VAL A 11 4.76 6.59 8.76
C VAL A 11 5.70 6.31 7.57
N GLY A 12 5.48 5.25 6.82
CA GLY A 12 6.24 4.96 5.60
C GLY A 12 6.19 6.09 4.56
N TRP A 13 5.05 6.73 4.38
CA TRP A 13 4.86 7.80 3.39
C TRP A 13 5.68 9.08 3.67
N PRO A 14 5.64 9.69 4.86
CA PRO A 14 6.53 10.79 5.21
C PRO A 14 8.02 10.47 5.03
N VAL A 15 8.45 9.26 5.42
CA VAL A 15 9.84 8.83 5.23
C VAL A 15 10.21 8.82 3.74
N ILE A 16 9.38 8.25 2.89
CA ILE A 16 9.63 8.25 1.44
C ILE A 16 9.65 9.68 0.90
N THR A 17 8.62 10.47 1.19
CA THR A 17 8.42 11.78 0.59
C THR A 17 9.49 12.78 1.02
N PHE A 18 9.76 12.88 2.30
CA PHE A 18 10.67 13.92 2.82
C PHE A 18 12.15 13.52 2.83
N LEU A 19 12.46 12.24 2.93
CA LEU A 19 13.87 11.80 3.04
C LEU A 19 14.41 11.15 1.77
N MET A 20 13.57 10.58 0.93
CA MET A 20 14.02 9.74 -0.17
C MET A 20 13.68 10.29 -1.56
N ALA A 21 12.52 10.93 -1.75
CA ALA A 21 12.00 11.27 -3.07
C ALA A 21 12.97 12.10 -3.93
N GLU A 22 13.43 13.22 -3.42
CA GLU A 22 14.36 14.11 -4.13
C GLU A 22 15.69 13.40 -4.45
N ARG A 23 16.24 12.67 -3.48
CA ARG A 23 17.52 11.96 -3.65
C ARG A 23 17.38 10.85 -4.67
N LEU A 24 16.30 10.08 -4.63
CA LEU A 24 16.04 9.02 -5.60
C LEU A 24 15.85 9.59 -7.00
N ARG A 25 15.10 10.67 -7.15
CA ARG A 25 14.88 11.30 -8.44
C ARG A 25 16.19 11.79 -9.07
N ASN A 26 17.12 12.31 -8.26
CA ASN A 26 18.42 12.79 -8.73
C ASN A 26 19.40 11.65 -9.08
N LEU A 27 19.33 10.50 -8.40
CA LEU A 27 20.26 9.39 -8.57
C LEU A 27 19.82 8.36 -9.61
N GLY A 28 18.51 8.14 -9.76
CA GLY A 28 17.96 7.12 -10.64
C GLY A 28 17.42 7.70 -11.94
N LYS A 29 17.39 6.85 -12.98
CA LYS A 29 16.79 7.21 -14.27
C LYS A 29 15.47 6.52 -14.50
N PHE A 30 15.38 5.22 -14.26
CA PHE A 30 14.21 4.42 -14.60
C PHE A 30 13.81 3.42 -13.51
N THR A 31 14.77 2.82 -12.82
CA THR A 31 14.52 1.73 -11.88
C THR A 31 15.33 1.88 -10.59
N PHE A 32 14.89 1.19 -9.53
CA PHE A 32 15.65 1.11 -8.28
C PHE A 32 17.02 0.45 -8.48
N ALA A 33 17.15 -0.46 -9.43
CA ALA A 33 18.44 -1.07 -9.78
C ALA A 33 19.47 -0.05 -10.27
N ASP A 34 19.04 1.01 -10.94
CA ASP A 34 19.91 2.12 -11.37
C ASP A 34 20.47 2.89 -10.16
N VAL A 35 19.63 3.12 -9.14
CA VAL A 35 20.03 3.77 -7.89
C VAL A 35 21.03 2.90 -7.12
N ALA A 36 20.74 1.61 -6.96
CA ALA A 36 21.60 0.67 -6.26
C ALA A 36 22.98 0.52 -6.93
N SER A 37 23.02 0.51 -8.26
CA SER A 37 24.27 0.37 -9.04
C SER A 37 25.09 1.65 -9.13
N TYR A 38 24.59 2.78 -8.66
CA TYR A 38 25.30 4.06 -8.72
C TYR A 38 26.63 4.05 -7.94
N ARG A 39 26.65 3.38 -6.78
CA ARG A 39 27.81 3.35 -5.87
C ARG A 39 28.60 2.04 -5.90
N PHE A 40 28.03 0.98 -6.43
CA PHE A 40 28.60 -0.37 -6.40
C PHE A 40 28.97 -0.86 -7.80
N ALA A 41 29.64 -2.00 -7.88
CA ALA A 41 29.96 -2.66 -9.16
C ALA A 41 28.67 -2.90 -9.95
N GLN A 42 28.59 -2.28 -11.15
CA GLN A 42 27.32 -2.15 -11.88
C GLN A 42 26.66 -3.49 -12.21
N THR A 43 27.41 -4.40 -12.81
CA THR A 43 26.82 -5.64 -13.35
C THR A 43 26.23 -6.54 -12.26
N PRO A 44 26.99 -6.97 -11.22
CA PRO A 44 26.45 -7.90 -10.22
C PRO A 44 25.34 -7.27 -9.37
N VAL A 45 25.51 -6.01 -8.97
CA VAL A 45 24.52 -5.33 -8.14
C VAL A 45 23.23 -5.06 -8.92
N ARG A 46 23.34 -4.69 -10.19
CA ARG A 46 22.19 -4.47 -11.06
C ARG A 46 21.39 -5.74 -11.30
N ILE A 47 22.06 -6.87 -11.55
CA ILE A 47 21.41 -8.17 -11.71
C ILE A 47 20.70 -8.57 -10.42
N PHE A 48 21.38 -8.45 -9.26
CA PHE A 48 20.80 -8.79 -7.97
C PHE A 48 19.58 -7.90 -7.63
N ALA A 49 19.71 -6.59 -7.78
CA ALA A 49 18.64 -5.65 -7.52
C ALA A 49 17.43 -5.86 -8.46
N ALA A 50 17.66 -6.14 -9.73
CA ALA A 50 16.61 -6.45 -10.68
C ALA A 50 15.88 -7.76 -10.32
N SER A 51 16.64 -8.82 -10.00
CA SER A 51 16.07 -10.11 -9.58
C SER A 51 15.26 -9.99 -8.30
N ALA A 52 15.79 -9.30 -7.29
CA ALA A 52 15.08 -9.04 -6.04
C ALA A 52 13.79 -8.24 -6.28
N SER A 53 13.84 -7.22 -7.12
CA SER A 53 12.66 -6.43 -7.48
C SER A 53 11.60 -7.27 -8.18
N LEU A 54 11.98 -8.16 -9.08
CA LEU A 54 11.04 -9.06 -9.75
C LEU A 54 10.35 -10.01 -8.76
N VAL A 55 11.10 -10.59 -7.82
CA VAL A 55 10.54 -11.47 -6.79
C VAL A 55 9.54 -10.71 -5.91
N ILE A 56 9.92 -9.52 -5.42
CA ILE A 56 9.05 -8.69 -4.60
C ILE A 56 7.75 -8.33 -5.35
N VAL A 57 7.88 -7.90 -6.60
CA VAL A 57 6.72 -7.53 -7.43
C VAL A 57 5.83 -8.74 -7.71
N ALA A 58 6.40 -9.92 -7.94
CA ALA A 58 5.63 -11.14 -8.15
C ALA A 58 4.77 -11.48 -6.91
N PHE A 59 5.35 -11.49 -5.72
CA PHE A 59 4.58 -11.72 -4.48
C PHE A 59 3.52 -10.65 -4.24
N TYR A 60 3.86 -9.39 -4.49
CA TYR A 60 2.91 -8.29 -4.37
C TYR A 60 1.75 -8.44 -5.36
N MET A 61 2.04 -8.81 -6.60
CA MET A 61 1.04 -9.03 -7.64
C MET A 61 0.06 -10.16 -7.28
N ILE A 62 0.56 -11.28 -6.76
CA ILE A 62 -0.29 -12.38 -6.28
C ILE A 62 -1.30 -11.88 -5.25
N ALA A 63 -0.83 -11.17 -4.22
CA ALA A 63 -1.70 -10.62 -3.18
C ALA A 63 -2.77 -9.65 -3.75
N GLN A 64 -2.37 -8.79 -4.68
CA GLN A 64 -3.27 -7.83 -5.33
C GLN A 64 -4.32 -8.52 -6.22
N MET A 65 -3.93 -9.52 -7.00
CA MET A 65 -4.84 -10.25 -7.86
C MET A 65 -5.88 -11.03 -7.06
N VAL A 66 -5.45 -11.73 -6.00
CA VAL A 66 -6.37 -12.43 -5.09
C VAL A 66 -7.37 -11.45 -4.47
N GLY A 67 -6.91 -10.30 -3.98
CA GLY A 67 -7.79 -9.28 -3.42
C GLY A 67 -8.80 -8.73 -4.43
N ALA A 68 -8.34 -8.41 -5.63
CA ALA A 68 -9.20 -7.88 -6.69
C ALA A 68 -10.22 -8.92 -7.17
N GLY A 69 -9.81 -10.17 -7.36
CA GLY A 69 -10.71 -11.26 -7.74
C GLY A 69 -11.80 -11.50 -6.72
N GLN A 70 -11.47 -11.51 -5.42
CA GLN A 70 -12.44 -11.62 -4.34
C GLN A 70 -13.42 -10.45 -4.30
N LEU A 71 -12.92 -9.22 -4.50
CA LEU A 71 -13.77 -8.04 -4.53
C LEU A 71 -14.81 -8.11 -5.67
N ILE A 72 -14.38 -8.44 -6.87
CA ILE A 72 -15.27 -8.58 -8.03
C ILE A 72 -16.28 -9.71 -7.82
N LYS A 73 -15.84 -10.84 -7.26
CA LYS A 73 -16.74 -11.93 -6.88
C LYS A 73 -17.85 -11.46 -5.95
N VAL A 74 -17.52 -10.69 -4.92
CA VAL A 74 -18.51 -10.19 -3.93
C VAL A 74 -19.43 -9.15 -4.55
N LEU A 75 -18.91 -8.23 -5.36
CA LEU A 75 -19.70 -7.14 -5.95
C LEU A 75 -20.64 -7.58 -7.07
N PHE A 76 -20.18 -8.52 -7.92
CA PHE A 76 -20.91 -8.91 -9.13
C PHE A 76 -21.48 -10.34 -9.07
N GLY A 77 -21.22 -11.09 -8.00
CA GLY A 77 -21.66 -12.48 -7.87
C GLY A 77 -20.99 -13.45 -8.85
N MET A 78 -19.88 -13.04 -9.48
CA MET A 78 -19.15 -13.85 -10.44
C MET A 78 -18.35 -14.95 -9.76
N GLU A 79 -18.11 -16.05 -10.45
CA GLU A 79 -17.16 -17.06 -10.00
C GLU A 79 -15.73 -16.46 -9.95
N TYR A 80 -14.97 -16.82 -8.92
CA TYR A 80 -13.66 -16.24 -8.63
C TYR A 80 -12.70 -16.28 -9.83
N LEU A 81 -12.64 -17.39 -10.54
CA LEU A 81 -11.75 -17.56 -11.69
C LEU A 81 -12.05 -16.55 -12.82
N TYR A 82 -13.33 -16.38 -13.16
CA TYR A 82 -13.73 -15.40 -14.17
C TYR A 82 -13.48 -13.96 -13.72
N ALA A 83 -13.70 -13.67 -12.43
CA ALA A 83 -13.41 -12.38 -11.85
C ALA A 83 -11.92 -12.03 -11.95
N GLU A 84 -11.03 -12.99 -11.65
CA GLU A 84 -9.59 -12.82 -11.73
C GLU A 84 -9.10 -12.63 -13.17
N ILE A 85 -9.60 -13.44 -14.13
CA ILE A 85 -9.29 -13.30 -15.56
C ILE A 85 -9.73 -11.92 -16.07
N LEU A 86 -10.92 -11.47 -15.72
CA LEU A 86 -11.44 -10.17 -16.12
C LEU A 86 -10.55 -9.03 -15.62
N VAL A 87 -10.24 -9.02 -14.33
CA VAL A 87 -9.38 -7.99 -13.72
C VAL A 87 -7.99 -8.01 -14.34
N GLY A 88 -7.40 -9.20 -14.48
CA GLY A 88 -6.07 -9.37 -15.09
C GLY A 88 -6.03 -8.87 -16.54
N SER A 89 -7.04 -9.19 -17.33
CA SER A 89 -7.15 -8.76 -18.73
C SER A 89 -7.26 -7.23 -18.84
N VAL A 90 -8.13 -6.60 -18.06
CA VAL A 90 -8.28 -5.14 -18.03
C VAL A 90 -6.99 -4.47 -17.57
N MET A 91 -6.35 -5.01 -16.53
CA MET A 91 -5.08 -4.50 -16.04
C MET A 91 -3.99 -4.57 -17.11
N MET A 92 -3.83 -5.72 -17.76
CA MET A 92 -2.86 -5.88 -18.85
C MET A 92 -3.11 -4.89 -19.97
N MET A 93 -4.36 -4.70 -20.36
CA MET A 93 -4.75 -3.78 -21.42
C MET A 93 -4.31 -2.34 -21.11
N TYR A 94 -4.67 -1.80 -19.96
CA TYR A 94 -4.31 -0.40 -19.65
C TYR A 94 -2.82 -0.21 -19.37
N VAL A 95 -2.11 -1.24 -18.88
CA VAL A 95 -0.66 -1.17 -18.65
C VAL A 95 0.09 -1.20 -19.98
N LEU A 96 -0.29 -2.07 -20.92
CA LEU A 96 0.35 -2.17 -22.24
C LEU A 96 0.20 -0.89 -23.07
N PHE A 97 -0.99 -0.28 -23.05
CA PHE A 97 -1.25 0.92 -23.86
C PHE A 97 -0.88 2.23 -23.14
N GLY A 98 -0.96 2.26 -21.81
CA GLY A 98 -0.83 3.49 -21.05
C GLY A 98 0.54 3.72 -20.41
N GLY A 99 1.35 2.69 -20.24
CA GLY A 99 2.66 2.78 -19.62
C GLY A 99 2.63 3.31 -18.19
N MET A 100 3.78 3.83 -17.72
CA MET A 100 3.95 4.27 -16.33
C MET A 100 3.18 5.57 -16.01
N THR A 101 3.05 6.49 -16.96
CA THR A 101 2.32 7.74 -16.75
C THR A 101 0.83 7.49 -16.56
N ALA A 102 0.22 6.68 -17.43
CA ALA A 102 -1.20 6.35 -17.29
C ALA A 102 -1.50 5.58 -16.01
N THR A 103 -0.64 4.62 -15.63
CA THR A 103 -0.80 3.91 -14.36
C THR A 103 -0.67 4.84 -13.16
N THR A 104 0.15 5.89 -13.22
CA THR A 104 0.25 6.91 -12.17
C THR A 104 -1.05 7.71 -12.05
N TRP A 105 -1.62 8.16 -13.15
CA TRP A 105 -2.93 8.86 -13.14
C TRP A 105 -4.06 7.99 -12.58
N VAL A 106 -4.11 6.72 -12.97
CA VAL A 106 -5.08 5.75 -12.40
C VAL A 106 -4.90 5.63 -10.88
N GLN A 107 -3.67 5.60 -10.38
CA GLN A 107 -3.40 5.57 -8.93
C GLN A 107 -3.87 6.84 -8.23
N ILE A 108 -3.66 8.02 -8.80
CA ILE A 108 -4.13 9.29 -8.23
C ILE A 108 -5.65 9.29 -8.12
N ILE A 109 -6.36 8.90 -9.17
CA ILE A 109 -7.83 8.81 -9.16
C ILE A 109 -8.31 7.83 -8.09
N LYS A 110 -7.70 6.63 -8.03
CA LYS A 110 -8.02 5.63 -7.01
C LYS A 110 -7.78 6.15 -5.58
N ALA A 111 -6.68 6.86 -5.35
CA ALA A 111 -6.37 7.44 -4.04
C ALA A 111 -7.41 8.48 -3.63
N CYS A 112 -7.81 9.38 -4.53
CA CYS A 112 -8.87 10.36 -4.28
C CYS A 112 -10.20 9.68 -3.95
N MET A 113 -10.59 8.65 -4.73
CA MET A 113 -11.83 7.91 -4.49
C MET A 113 -11.79 7.15 -3.16
N LEU A 114 -10.65 6.53 -2.83
CA LEU A 114 -10.47 5.81 -1.58
C LEU A 114 -10.58 6.74 -0.38
N LEU A 115 -9.89 7.88 -0.41
CA LEU A 115 -9.94 8.87 0.66
C LEU A 115 -11.34 9.46 0.83
N ALA A 116 -12.00 9.80 -0.29
CA ALA A 116 -13.38 10.29 -0.26
C ALA A 116 -14.34 9.26 0.33
N GLY A 117 -14.26 8.01 -0.11
CA GLY A 117 -15.08 6.91 0.40
C GLY A 117 -14.82 6.61 1.88
N ALA A 118 -13.56 6.53 2.29
CA ALA A 118 -13.20 6.31 3.69
C ALA A 118 -13.67 7.46 4.59
N THR A 119 -13.50 8.70 4.15
CA THR A 119 -13.97 9.88 4.88
C THR A 119 -15.49 9.89 4.97
N PHE A 120 -16.17 9.60 3.87
CA PHE A 120 -17.64 9.49 3.87
C PHE A 120 -18.13 8.43 4.86
N MET A 121 -17.55 7.24 4.86
CA MET A 121 -17.91 6.19 5.83
C MET A 121 -17.62 6.61 7.26
N ALA A 122 -16.45 7.20 7.54
CA ALA A 122 -16.09 7.65 8.88
C ALA A 122 -17.07 8.73 9.39
N VAL A 123 -17.35 9.73 8.57
CA VAL A 123 -18.31 10.78 8.90
C VAL A 123 -19.71 10.22 9.11
N SER A 124 -20.17 9.33 8.22
CA SER A 124 -21.50 8.73 8.33
C SER A 124 -21.68 7.92 9.61
N VAL A 125 -20.64 7.17 10.01
CA VAL A 125 -20.64 6.43 11.28
C VAL A 125 -20.63 7.40 12.46
N LEU A 126 -19.78 8.42 12.46
CA LEU A 126 -19.72 9.40 13.55
C LEU A 126 -21.03 10.19 13.70
N LEU A 127 -21.71 10.51 12.62
CA LEU A 127 -23.05 11.13 12.65
C LEU A 127 -24.05 10.29 13.44
N GLN A 128 -24.04 8.96 13.31
CA GLN A 128 -24.93 8.07 14.06
C GLN A 128 -24.68 8.10 15.56
N PHE A 129 -23.47 8.48 15.97
CA PHE A 129 -23.04 8.58 17.39
C PHE A 129 -22.91 10.04 17.86
N GLY A 130 -23.51 11.01 17.17
CA GLY A 130 -23.47 12.42 17.55
C GLY A 130 -22.05 13.01 17.54
N PHE A 131 -21.18 12.56 16.64
CA PHE A 131 -19.76 12.92 16.57
C PHE A 131 -18.95 12.59 17.84
N SER A 132 -19.43 11.64 18.67
CA SER A 132 -18.69 11.17 19.84
C SER A 132 -17.94 9.86 19.53
N PRO A 133 -16.60 9.88 19.41
CA PRO A 133 -15.82 8.67 19.30
C PRO A 133 -15.98 7.74 20.52
N GLU A 134 -16.16 8.32 21.72
CA GLU A 134 -16.37 7.55 22.95
C GLU A 134 -17.64 6.71 22.86
N ALA A 135 -18.75 7.30 22.42
CA ALA A 135 -20.02 6.59 22.24
C ALA A 135 -19.89 5.47 21.20
N LEU A 136 -19.15 5.72 20.11
CA LEU A 136 -18.86 4.74 19.09
C LEU A 136 -18.08 3.54 19.66
N PHE A 137 -16.98 3.80 20.39
CA PHE A 137 -16.19 2.74 20.98
C PHE A 137 -16.91 1.99 22.09
N ALA A 138 -17.69 2.68 22.93
CA ALA A 138 -18.54 2.05 23.94
C ALA A 138 -19.53 1.08 23.29
N LYS A 139 -20.19 1.51 22.21
CA LYS A 139 -21.13 0.64 21.47
C LYS A 139 -20.40 -0.53 20.80
N ALA A 140 -19.22 -0.31 20.26
CA ALA A 140 -18.40 -1.38 19.66
C ALA A 140 -18.04 -2.45 20.70
N VAL A 141 -17.63 -2.05 21.90
CA VAL A 141 -17.34 -2.96 23.03
C VAL A 141 -18.58 -3.72 23.47
N GLU A 142 -19.73 -3.07 23.54
CA GLU A 142 -21.01 -3.69 23.92
C GLU A 142 -21.43 -4.80 22.95
N VAL A 143 -21.33 -4.53 21.65
CA VAL A 143 -21.83 -5.45 20.59
C VAL A 143 -20.82 -6.55 20.24
N HIS A 144 -19.52 -6.31 20.44
CA HIS A 144 -18.51 -7.27 20.04
C HIS A 144 -18.37 -8.41 21.04
N THR A 145 -18.23 -9.64 20.53
CA THR A 145 -18.13 -10.87 21.36
C THR A 145 -16.95 -10.88 22.33
N LYS A 146 -15.90 -10.09 22.09
CA LYS A 146 -14.71 -9.98 22.94
C LYS A 146 -14.77 -8.82 23.93
N HIS A 147 -15.86 -8.02 23.92
CA HIS A 147 -16.06 -6.89 24.83
C HIS A 147 -14.79 -6.00 24.96
N ASP A 148 -14.33 -5.73 26.18
CA ASP A 148 -13.16 -4.87 26.45
C ASP A 148 -11.87 -5.32 25.79
N ALA A 149 -11.72 -6.61 25.48
CA ALA A 149 -10.57 -7.13 24.77
C ALA A 149 -10.45 -6.59 23.32
N LEU A 150 -11.54 -6.04 22.76
CA LEU A 150 -11.50 -5.35 21.47
C LEU A 150 -10.55 -4.13 21.48
N MET A 151 -10.54 -3.41 22.59
CA MET A 151 -9.72 -2.20 22.76
C MET A 151 -8.29 -2.52 23.19
N SER A 152 -7.99 -3.76 23.55
CA SER A 152 -6.65 -4.18 23.98
C SER A 152 -5.77 -4.56 22.80
N PRO A 153 -4.46 -4.30 22.83
CA PRO A 153 -3.51 -4.93 21.90
C PRO A 153 -3.40 -6.42 22.21
N GLY A 154 -2.96 -7.23 21.24
CA GLY A 154 -2.64 -8.63 21.47
C GLY A 154 -3.64 -9.66 20.93
N ALA A 155 -4.61 -9.24 20.11
CA ALA A 155 -5.51 -10.18 19.45
C ALA A 155 -4.80 -11.03 18.38
N LEU A 156 -3.96 -10.41 17.56
CA LEU A 156 -3.13 -11.05 16.53
C LEU A 156 -1.66 -11.12 16.97
N ILE A 157 -1.17 -10.05 17.59
CA ILE A 157 0.23 -9.88 17.97
C ILE A 157 0.29 -9.78 19.48
N LYS A 158 0.62 -10.91 20.13
CA LYS A 158 0.62 -11.03 21.58
C LYS A 158 1.90 -10.53 22.25
N ASP A 159 3.01 -10.58 21.51
CA ASP A 159 4.33 -10.22 22.02
C ASP A 159 4.69 -8.79 21.64
N PRO A 160 5.13 -7.94 22.58
CA PRO A 160 5.52 -6.55 22.31
C PRO A 160 6.65 -6.42 21.28
N VAL A 161 7.62 -7.33 21.28
CA VAL A 161 8.74 -7.31 20.33
C VAL A 161 8.22 -7.58 18.92
N SER A 162 7.30 -8.53 18.77
CA SER A 162 6.63 -8.81 17.51
C SER A 162 5.81 -7.61 17.03
N ALA A 163 5.14 -6.89 17.93
CA ALA A 163 4.39 -5.68 17.60
C ALA A 163 5.29 -4.57 17.03
N ILE A 164 6.43 -4.32 17.68
CA ILE A 164 7.43 -3.35 17.20
C ILE A 164 8.01 -3.81 15.86
N SER A 165 8.35 -5.08 15.74
CA SER A 165 8.91 -5.65 14.51
C SER A 165 7.95 -5.51 13.32
N VAL A 166 6.66 -5.79 13.52
CA VAL A 166 5.63 -5.62 12.48
C VAL A 166 5.45 -4.15 12.13
N GLY A 167 5.41 -3.25 13.10
CA GLY A 167 5.33 -1.81 12.85
C GLY A 167 6.51 -1.30 12.02
N MET A 168 7.73 -1.69 12.38
CA MET A 168 8.94 -1.37 11.61
C MET A 168 8.93 -2.02 10.22
N ALA A 169 8.51 -3.27 10.11
CA ALA A 169 8.41 -3.95 8.82
C ALA A 169 7.44 -3.26 7.87
N LEU A 170 6.30 -2.78 8.37
CA LEU A 170 5.35 -2.02 7.57
C LEU A 170 5.91 -0.65 7.14
N MET A 171 6.58 0.06 8.05
CA MET A 171 7.16 1.36 7.77
C MET A 171 8.30 1.27 6.74
N PHE A 172 9.31 0.46 7.01
CA PHE A 172 10.46 0.31 6.12
C PHE A 172 10.13 -0.52 4.88
N GLY A 173 9.24 -1.48 4.99
CA GLY A 173 8.75 -2.26 3.87
C GLY A 173 8.04 -1.36 2.85
N THR A 174 7.12 -0.51 3.29
CA THR A 174 6.47 0.48 2.42
C THR A 174 7.47 1.43 1.79
N ALA A 175 8.43 1.93 2.57
CA ALA A 175 9.48 2.82 2.08
C ALA A 175 10.46 2.14 1.11
N GLY A 176 10.63 0.82 1.19
CA GLY A 176 11.57 0.05 0.37
C GLY A 176 10.97 -0.60 -0.87
N LEU A 177 9.65 -0.51 -1.11
CA LEU A 177 8.99 -1.18 -2.23
C LEU A 177 9.41 -0.59 -3.59
N PRO A 178 10.05 -1.37 -4.47
CA PRO A 178 10.60 -0.88 -5.74
C PRO A 178 9.56 -0.18 -6.63
N HIS A 179 8.35 -0.72 -6.68
CA HIS A 179 7.28 -0.17 -7.52
C HIS A 179 6.72 1.15 -6.99
N ILE A 180 6.86 1.46 -5.70
CA ILE A 180 6.54 2.77 -5.13
C ILE A 180 7.65 3.75 -5.47
N LEU A 181 8.90 3.38 -5.23
CA LEU A 181 10.06 4.23 -5.46
C LEU A 181 10.21 4.64 -6.93
N MET A 182 9.83 3.78 -7.86
CA MET A 182 9.86 4.09 -9.29
C MET A 182 8.89 5.22 -9.69
N ARG A 183 7.90 5.56 -8.87
CA ARG A 183 6.95 6.65 -9.19
C ARG A 183 7.62 8.03 -9.18
N PHE A 184 8.66 8.21 -8.39
CA PHE A 184 9.41 9.48 -8.38
C PHE A 184 10.13 9.77 -9.69
N PHE A 185 10.30 8.78 -10.57
CA PHE A 185 10.87 8.98 -11.89
C PHE A 185 9.86 9.45 -12.94
N THR A 186 8.57 9.51 -12.62
CA THR A 186 7.53 10.00 -13.54
C THR A 186 7.40 11.51 -13.54
N VAL A 187 8.01 12.22 -12.59
CA VAL A 187 7.98 13.68 -12.50
C VAL A 187 9.19 14.30 -13.22
N PRO A 188 9.06 15.53 -13.77
CA PRO A 188 10.10 16.15 -14.58
C PRO A 188 11.39 16.44 -13.81
N ASN A 189 11.30 16.87 -12.57
CA ASN A 189 12.44 17.31 -11.77
C ASN A 189 12.30 16.89 -10.30
N ALA A 190 13.42 17.03 -9.55
CA ALA A 190 13.49 16.62 -8.15
C ALA A 190 12.67 17.51 -7.19
N LYS A 191 12.30 18.73 -7.59
CA LYS A 191 11.47 19.61 -6.77
C LYS A 191 9.99 19.21 -6.81
N GLU A 192 9.59 18.50 -7.87
CA GLU A 192 8.24 18.00 -8.05
C GLU A 192 8.08 16.55 -7.54
N ALA A 193 9.18 15.89 -7.18
CA ALA A 193 9.20 14.56 -6.59
C ALA A 193 8.84 14.59 -5.10
#